data_a6bd3be57b191bf1de8a18870ef0450f
#
_entry.id   a6bd3be57b191bf1de8a18870ef0450f
#
_cell.length_a   1.000
_cell.length_b   1.000
_cell.length_c   1.000
_cell.angle_alpha   90.00
_cell.angle_beta   90.00
_cell.angle_gamma   90.00
#
_symmetry.space_group_name_H-M   'P 1'
#
loop_
_entity.id
_entity.type
_entity.pdbx_description
1 polymer ?
#
loop_
_entity_poly.entity_id
_entity_poly.type
_entity_poly.pdbx_seq_one_letter_code
_entity_poly.pdbx_strand_id
1 'polypeptide(L)'
;MEVKERYKKNIGTITEAEQESLKTKKVFVAGLGGLGGYICEMLARMGVGHIKAIDCDVFEESNLNRQIFSTEKSLGRAKTEMAKKRLKEINSSISLDIKNERLEEINSRELINGCDIIIDALDSIDTRLILASAAKDMNIKMVHGAICGWYGQVSVIFPEDNTLKRIYGDKKGKGQEKSIGNPPFTPALVASLEVAEAVKILIGRESSLRNKILLIDTLLQDYEVVDI
;
A
#
# COMPACT_ATOMS: atom_id res chain seq x y z
N MET A 1 11.51 16.82 -21.94
CA MET A 1 12.56 16.17 -21.10
C MET A 1 12.57 14.69 -21.43
N GLU A 2 13.74 14.09 -21.63
CA GLU A 2 13.83 12.68 -21.98
C GLU A 2 13.57 11.81 -20.74
N VAL A 3 12.70 10.81 -20.88
CA VAL A 3 12.39 9.85 -19.81
C VAL A 3 13.63 9.01 -19.50
N LYS A 4 13.99 8.91 -18.22
CA LYS A 4 15.14 8.07 -17.79
C LYS A 4 14.97 6.63 -18.29
N GLU A 5 16.07 6.01 -18.73
CA GLU A 5 16.09 4.66 -19.30
C GLU A 5 15.32 3.64 -18.45
N ARG A 6 15.48 3.70 -17.11
CA ARG A 6 14.80 2.79 -16.16
C ARG A 6 13.27 2.82 -16.19
N TYR A 7 12.66 3.88 -16.76
CA TYR A 7 11.22 4.04 -16.85
C TYR A 7 10.67 3.88 -18.27
N LYS A 8 11.52 3.66 -19.26
CA LYS A 8 11.08 3.55 -20.67
C LYS A 8 10.05 2.46 -20.90
N LYS A 9 10.08 1.37 -20.11
CA LYS A 9 9.09 0.29 -20.22
C LYS A 9 7.72 0.61 -19.61
N ASN A 10 7.59 1.73 -18.90
CA ASN A 10 6.29 2.24 -18.45
C ASN A 10 5.57 3.00 -19.57
N ILE A 11 6.34 3.54 -20.55
CA ILE A 11 5.79 4.36 -21.63
C ILE A 11 5.00 3.50 -22.61
N GLY A 12 3.83 4.01 -22.99
CA GLY A 12 2.79 3.27 -23.72
C GLY A 12 1.63 2.88 -22.80
N THR A 13 1.92 2.46 -21.56
CA THR A 13 0.91 2.29 -20.50
C THR A 13 0.54 3.63 -19.87
N ILE A 14 1.55 4.44 -19.58
CA ILE A 14 1.43 5.86 -19.20
C ILE A 14 2.21 6.73 -20.18
N THR A 15 1.83 7.99 -20.28
CA THR A 15 2.54 8.98 -21.11
C THR A 15 3.84 9.43 -20.45
N GLU A 16 4.74 10.06 -21.23
CA GLU A 16 5.97 10.67 -20.70
C GLU A 16 5.67 11.77 -19.67
N ALA A 17 4.62 12.57 -19.91
CA ALA A 17 4.19 13.60 -18.97
C ALA A 17 3.67 13.02 -17.65
N GLU A 18 2.89 11.95 -17.70
CA GLU A 18 2.43 11.22 -16.50
C GLU A 18 3.62 10.61 -15.75
N GLN A 19 4.58 9.99 -16.45
CA GLN A 19 5.80 9.46 -15.83
C GLN A 19 6.61 10.56 -15.14
N GLU A 20 6.73 11.72 -15.77
CA GLU A 20 7.45 12.86 -15.19
C GLU A 20 6.74 13.40 -13.95
N SER A 21 5.40 13.45 -13.96
CA SER A 21 4.59 13.91 -12.84
C SER A 21 4.79 13.06 -11.58
N LEU A 22 5.04 11.75 -11.71
CA LEU A 22 5.27 10.86 -10.58
C LEU A 22 6.49 11.25 -9.73
N LYS A 23 7.47 11.95 -10.30
CA LYS A 23 8.68 12.40 -9.56
C LYS A 23 8.38 13.38 -8.43
N THR A 24 7.29 14.11 -8.51
CA THR A 24 6.88 15.08 -7.48
C THR A 24 5.87 14.49 -6.49
N LYS A 25 5.33 13.31 -6.78
CA LYS A 25 4.28 12.69 -5.97
C LYS A 25 4.82 12.11 -4.67
N LYS A 26 4.00 12.23 -3.62
CA LYS A 26 4.27 11.73 -2.27
C LYS A 26 3.23 10.71 -1.89
N VAL A 27 3.67 9.50 -1.60
CA VAL A 27 2.80 8.38 -1.20
C VAL A 27 3.12 8.00 0.24
N PHE A 28 2.10 7.82 1.07
CA PHE A 28 2.22 7.22 2.39
C PHE A 28 1.77 5.76 2.35
N VAL A 29 2.61 4.86 2.84
CA VAL A 29 2.31 3.42 2.97
C VAL A 29 2.26 3.05 4.44
N ALA A 30 1.11 2.62 4.91
CA ALA A 30 0.90 2.21 6.29
C ALA A 30 1.17 0.70 6.44
N GLY A 31 2.30 0.34 7.03
CA GLY A 31 2.77 -1.04 7.19
C GLY A 31 3.76 -1.48 6.11
N LEU A 32 4.75 -2.29 6.51
CA LEU A 32 5.80 -2.85 5.64
C LEU A 32 5.82 -4.38 5.69
N GLY A 33 4.65 -4.96 5.94
CA GLY A 33 4.44 -6.40 5.95
C GLY A 33 4.29 -7.03 4.56
N GLY A 34 3.37 -8.01 4.45
CA GLY A 34 3.12 -8.76 3.21
C GLY A 34 2.67 -7.91 2.03
N LEU A 35 1.78 -6.92 2.25
CA LEU A 35 1.34 -5.96 1.23
C LEU A 35 2.36 -4.82 1.05
N GLY A 36 2.68 -4.11 2.15
CA GLY A 36 3.45 -2.86 2.08
C GLY A 36 4.85 -3.00 1.50
N GLY A 37 5.51 -4.15 1.69
CA GLY A 37 6.80 -4.43 1.06
C GLY A 37 6.71 -4.41 -0.47
N TYR A 38 5.76 -5.13 -1.05
CA TYR A 38 5.52 -5.14 -2.51
C TYR A 38 5.07 -3.77 -3.01
N ILE A 39 4.17 -3.10 -2.29
CA ILE A 39 3.70 -1.75 -2.62
C ILE A 39 4.88 -0.78 -2.74
N CYS A 40 5.73 -0.68 -1.71
CA CYS A 40 6.87 0.21 -1.70
C CYS A 40 7.87 -0.11 -2.83
N GLU A 41 8.14 -1.40 -3.09
CA GLU A 41 9.03 -1.82 -4.17
C GLU A 41 8.48 -1.39 -5.54
N MET A 42 7.19 -1.61 -5.80
CA MET A 42 6.56 -1.22 -7.06
C MET A 42 6.50 0.31 -7.24
N LEU A 43 6.18 1.07 -6.20
CA LEU A 43 6.21 2.55 -6.24
C LEU A 43 7.61 3.08 -6.55
N ALA A 44 8.66 2.50 -5.95
CA ALA A 44 10.05 2.85 -6.24
C ALA A 44 10.44 2.56 -7.69
N ARG A 45 9.99 1.42 -8.25
CA ARG A 45 10.21 1.02 -9.65
C ARG A 45 9.42 1.90 -10.63
N MET A 46 8.22 2.33 -10.27
CA MET A 46 7.42 3.30 -11.03
C MET A 46 8.02 4.70 -11.02
N GLY A 47 8.92 5.01 -10.08
CA GLY A 47 9.57 6.32 -9.99
C GLY A 47 8.74 7.37 -9.25
N VAL A 48 7.88 6.95 -8.33
CA VAL A 48 7.24 7.86 -7.36
C VAL A 48 8.33 8.55 -6.55
N GLY A 49 8.34 9.88 -6.57
CA GLY A 49 9.46 10.68 -6.07
C GLY A 49 9.66 10.62 -4.56
N HIS A 50 8.57 10.47 -3.80
CA HIS A 50 8.64 10.46 -2.34
C HIS A 50 7.78 9.32 -1.77
N ILE A 51 8.41 8.42 -1.03
CA ILE A 51 7.74 7.35 -0.30
C ILE A 51 7.90 7.59 1.19
N LYS A 52 6.80 7.83 1.88
CA LYS A 52 6.70 7.82 3.33
C LYS A 52 6.14 6.47 3.74
N ALA A 53 6.69 5.85 4.76
CA ALA A 53 6.14 4.59 5.28
C ALA A 53 6.35 4.46 6.79
N ILE A 54 5.53 3.63 7.43
CA ILE A 54 5.61 3.37 8.86
C ILE A 54 5.45 1.87 9.12
N ASP A 55 6.24 1.36 10.05
CA ASP A 55 6.09 0.02 10.64
C ASP A 55 6.85 0.01 11.96
N CYS A 56 6.40 -0.73 12.95
CA CYS A 56 7.06 -0.82 14.27
C CYS A 56 7.66 -2.19 14.56
N ASP A 57 7.53 -3.15 13.63
CA ASP A 57 7.92 -4.53 13.83
C ASP A 57 9.34 -4.82 13.38
N VAL A 58 9.85 -5.97 13.85
CA VAL A 58 11.05 -6.63 13.31
C VAL A 58 10.65 -7.82 12.44
N PHE A 59 11.58 -8.31 11.62
CA PHE A 59 11.37 -9.53 10.85
C PHE A 59 11.51 -10.77 11.72
N GLU A 60 10.51 -11.65 11.62
CA GLU A 60 10.45 -12.98 12.23
C GLU A 60 10.50 -14.06 11.16
N GLU A 61 10.84 -15.29 11.53
CA GLU A 61 10.90 -16.44 10.61
C GLU A 61 9.57 -16.67 9.89
N SER A 62 8.46 -16.46 10.59
CA SER A 62 7.10 -16.54 10.05
C SER A 62 6.78 -15.51 8.95
N ASN A 63 7.65 -14.52 8.74
CA ASN A 63 7.48 -13.51 7.70
C ASN A 63 8.16 -13.88 6.37
N LEU A 64 9.13 -14.79 6.40
CA LEU A 64 9.96 -15.17 5.25
C LEU A 64 9.14 -15.68 4.07
N ASN A 65 8.00 -16.27 4.32
CA ASN A 65 7.15 -16.82 3.28
C ASN A 65 6.51 -15.77 2.36
N ARG A 66 6.30 -14.50 2.84
CA ARG A 66 5.49 -13.53 2.09
C ARG A 66 5.92 -12.06 2.17
N GLN A 67 6.84 -11.71 3.06
CA GLN A 67 7.30 -10.32 3.19
C GLN A 67 8.57 -10.11 2.36
N ILE A 68 8.45 -9.43 1.21
CA ILE A 68 9.51 -9.36 0.19
C ILE A 68 10.83 -8.74 0.69
N PHE A 69 10.79 -7.91 1.72
CA PHE A 69 12.01 -7.33 2.33
C PHE A 69 12.67 -8.25 3.35
N SER A 70 12.02 -9.37 3.71
CA SER A 70 12.59 -10.34 4.63
C SER A 70 13.56 -11.29 3.93
N THR A 71 14.60 -11.65 4.64
CA THR A 71 15.57 -12.69 4.28
C THR A 71 16.04 -13.35 5.58
N GLU A 72 16.63 -14.53 5.53
CA GLU A 72 17.21 -15.18 6.71
C GLU A 72 18.21 -14.25 7.44
N LYS A 73 18.95 -13.41 6.68
CA LYS A 73 19.93 -12.45 7.23
C LYS A 73 19.28 -11.22 7.87
N SER A 74 17.98 -11.00 7.65
CA SER A 74 17.25 -9.86 8.20
C SER A 74 16.43 -10.19 9.44
N LEU A 75 16.44 -11.45 9.90
CA LEU A 75 15.71 -11.84 11.11
C LEU A 75 16.16 -11.01 12.32
N GLY A 76 15.20 -10.53 13.10
CA GLY A 76 15.41 -9.65 14.24
C GLY A 76 15.69 -8.17 13.89
N ARG A 77 15.86 -7.82 12.61
CA ARG A 77 16.08 -6.43 12.19
C ARG A 77 14.74 -5.71 11.95
N ALA A 78 14.71 -4.41 12.19
CA ALA A 78 13.55 -3.58 11.95
C ALA A 78 13.13 -3.63 10.47
N LYS A 79 11.83 -3.81 10.20
CA LYS A 79 11.28 -3.83 8.82
C LYS A 79 11.61 -2.53 8.08
N THR A 80 11.54 -1.41 8.78
CA THR A 80 11.85 -0.09 8.24
C THR A 80 13.29 0.07 7.77
N GLU A 81 14.25 -0.51 8.50
CA GLU A 81 15.66 -0.48 8.12
C GLU A 81 15.89 -1.25 6.80
N MET A 82 15.34 -2.46 6.72
CA MET A 82 15.48 -3.30 5.55
C MET A 82 14.76 -2.71 4.33
N ALA A 83 13.58 -2.10 4.54
CA ALA A 83 12.88 -1.36 3.51
C ALA A 83 13.71 -0.20 2.95
N LYS A 84 14.28 0.65 3.81
CA LYS A 84 15.17 1.76 3.40
C LYS A 84 16.33 1.25 2.55
N LYS A 85 17.00 0.20 3.01
CA LYS A 85 18.14 -0.40 2.30
C LYS A 85 17.70 -0.89 0.91
N ARG A 86 16.67 -1.74 0.86
CA ARG A 86 16.18 -2.33 -0.38
C ARG A 86 15.72 -1.29 -1.40
N LEU A 87 14.94 -0.31 -0.96
CA LEU A 87 14.40 0.72 -1.84
C LEU A 87 15.50 1.62 -2.42
N LYS A 88 16.56 1.92 -1.66
CA LYS A 88 17.73 2.65 -2.17
C LYS A 88 18.53 1.86 -3.20
N GLU A 89 18.63 0.54 -3.05
CA GLU A 89 19.24 -0.34 -4.05
C GLU A 89 18.43 -0.35 -5.37
N ILE A 90 17.10 -0.29 -5.29
CA ILE A 90 16.20 -0.25 -6.45
C ILE A 90 16.25 1.12 -7.12
N ASN A 91 16.11 2.20 -6.35
CA ASN A 91 16.03 3.55 -6.88
C ASN A 91 16.61 4.59 -5.93
N SER A 92 17.89 4.90 -6.10
CA SER A 92 18.61 5.87 -5.25
C SER A 92 18.12 7.31 -5.41
N SER A 93 17.38 7.62 -6.50
CA SER A 93 16.93 8.98 -6.78
C SER A 93 15.63 9.39 -6.08
N ILE A 94 14.91 8.46 -5.44
CA ILE A 94 13.70 8.77 -4.70
C ILE A 94 14.00 9.18 -3.25
N SER A 95 13.13 10.01 -2.69
CA SER A 95 13.17 10.39 -1.28
C SER A 95 12.42 9.36 -0.43
N LEU A 96 13.02 8.95 0.68
CA LEU A 96 12.44 7.97 1.61
C LEU A 96 12.34 8.58 3.01
N ASP A 97 11.12 8.67 3.53
CA ASP A 97 10.82 9.01 4.92
C ASP A 97 10.11 7.80 5.56
N ILE A 98 10.91 6.87 6.09
CA ILE A 98 10.41 5.62 6.67
C ILE A 98 10.68 5.64 8.17
N LYS A 99 9.62 5.61 8.98
CA LYS A 99 9.69 5.75 10.44
C LYS A 99 9.41 4.41 11.12
N ASN A 100 10.23 4.08 12.12
CA ASN A 100 10.00 2.92 12.99
C ASN A 100 9.09 3.33 14.15
N GLU A 101 7.82 3.44 13.85
CA GLU A 101 6.79 3.91 14.77
C GLU A 101 5.50 3.11 14.57
N ARG A 102 4.66 3.05 15.59
CA ARG A 102 3.29 2.55 15.48
C ARG A 102 2.38 3.68 15.01
N LEU A 103 1.44 3.36 14.12
CA LEU A 103 0.37 4.29 13.74
C LEU A 103 -0.68 4.32 14.85
N GLU A 104 -0.91 5.51 15.38
CA GLU A 104 -1.85 5.80 16.45
C GLU A 104 -2.66 7.06 16.11
N GLU A 105 -3.76 7.30 16.80
CA GLU A 105 -4.61 8.46 16.54
C GLU A 105 -3.83 9.79 16.69
N ILE A 106 -2.94 9.86 17.68
CA ILE A 106 -2.18 11.07 18.00
C ILE A 106 -1.18 11.47 16.92
N ASN A 107 -0.58 10.51 16.17
CA ASN A 107 0.43 10.79 15.16
C ASN A 107 -0.08 10.62 13.71
N SER A 108 -1.27 10.06 13.52
CA SER A 108 -1.79 9.69 12.21
C SER A 108 -1.82 10.85 11.21
N ARG A 109 -2.28 12.03 11.62
CA ARG A 109 -2.36 13.22 10.77
C ARG A 109 -0.98 13.77 10.39
N GLU A 110 -0.03 13.78 11.33
CA GLU A 110 1.35 14.20 11.06
C GLU A 110 2.03 13.28 10.05
N LEU A 111 1.84 11.96 10.21
CA LEU A 111 2.44 10.96 9.34
C LEU A 111 2.02 11.13 7.88
N ILE A 112 0.74 11.39 7.62
CA ILE A 112 0.20 11.51 6.25
C ILE A 112 0.30 12.93 5.69
N ASN A 113 0.74 13.90 6.49
CA ASN A 113 0.75 15.30 6.06
C ASN A 113 1.57 15.52 4.80
N GLY A 114 0.97 16.24 3.85
CA GLY A 114 1.56 16.58 2.55
C GLY A 114 1.70 15.41 1.58
N CYS A 115 1.03 14.27 1.83
CA CYS A 115 0.96 13.17 0.88
C CYS A 115 -0.17 13.38 -0.13
N ASP A 116 0.03 12.92 -1.37
CA ASP A 116 -0.98 12.96 -2.43
C ASP A 116 -1.97 11.79 -2.32
N ILE A 117 -1.52 10.67 -1.74
CA ILE A 117 -2.32 9.46 -1.56
C ILE A 117 -1.77 8.62 -0.40
N ILE A 118 -2.65 7.84 0.21
CA ILE A 118 -2.36 6.87 1.25
C ILE A 118 -2.62 5.46 0.70
N ILE A 119 -1.77 4.49 1.05
CA ILE A 119 -2.01 3.06 0.78
C ILE A 119 -2.02 2.33 2.11
N ASP A 120 -3.13 1.66 2.37
CA ASP A 120 -3.39 0.90 3.60
C ASP A 120 -2.91 -0.55 3.46
N ALA A 121 -1.76 -0.84 4.04
CA ALA A 121 -1.19 -2.19 4.12
C ALA A 121 -1.18 -2.75 5.56
N LEU A 122 -2.11 -2.27 6.40
CA LEU A 122 -2.25 -2.67 7.81
C LEU A 122 -2.95 -4.02 7.96
N ASP A 123 -2.77 -4.66 9.12
CA ASP A 123 -3.39 -5.94 9.48
C ASP A 123 -4.49 -5.81 10.56
N SER A 124 -4.71 -4.61 11.10
CA SER A 124 -5.69 -4.34 12.17
C SER A 124 -6.81 -3.43 11.66
N ILE A 125 -8.06 -3.84 11.88
CA ILE A 125 -9.25 -3.05 11.54
C ILE A 125 -9.25 -1.72 12.32
N ASP A 126 -8.89 -1.75 13.60
CA ASP A 126 -8.86 -0.53 14.43
C ASP A 126 -7.87 0.50 13.87
N THR A 127 -6.67 0.05 13.49
CA THR A 127 -5.64 0.93 12.93
C THR A 127 -6.03 1.45 11.53
N ARG A 128 -6.71 0.64 10.72
CA ARG A 128 -7.28 1.06 9.42
C ARG A 128 -8.30 2.18 9.58
N LEU A 129 -9.17 2.07 10.59
CA LEU A 129 -10.18 3.10 10.87
C LEU A 129 -9.55 4.41 11.37
N ILE A 130 -8.48 4.34 12.18
CA ILE A 130 -7.69 5.51 12.57
C ILE A 130 -7.08 6.18 11.34
N LEU A 131 -6.46 5.40 10.46
CA LEU A 131 -5.85 5.92 9.23
C LEU A 131 -6.90 6.57 8.31
N ALA A 132 -8.07 5.93 8.14
CA ALA A 132 -9.16 6.47 7.32
C ALA A 132 -9.74 7.76 7.90
N SER A 133 -9.85 7.86 9.24
CA SER A 133 -10.27 9.10 9.90
C SER A 133 -9.28 10.24 9.64
N ALA A 134 -7.98 9.96 9.78
CA ALA A 134 -6.94 10.94 9.48
C ALA A 134 -6.94 11.34 7.99
N ALA A 135 -7.11 10.39 7.07
CA ALA A 135 -7.23 10.64 5.63
C ALA A 135 -8.41 11.57 5.31
N LYS A 136 -9.55 11.34 5.92
CA LYS A 136 -10.74 12.20 5.81
C LYS A 136 -10.45 13.63 6.30
N ASP A 137 -9.90 13.77 7.50
CA ASP A 137 -9.60 15.07 8.09
C ASP A 137 -8.58 15.88 7.28
N MET A 138 -7.63 15.19 6.64
CA MET A 138 -6.57 15.81 5.83
C MET A 138 -6.95 15.92 4.35
N ASN A 139 -8.16 15.51 3.96
CA ASN A 139 -8.65 15.50 2.58
C ASN A 139 -7.74 14.73 1.60
N ILE A 140 -7.24 13.57 2.02
CA ILE A 140 -6.35 12.72 1.22
C ILE A 140 -7.07 11.42 0.85
N LYS A 141 -6.97 11.03 -0.43
CA LYS A 141 -7.52 9.76 -0.93
C LYS A 141 -6.71 8.58 -0.39
N MET A 142 -7.37 7.44 -0.22
CA MET A 142 -6.74 6.23 0.26
C MET A 142 -7.08 5.04 -0.64
N VAL A 143 -6.09 4.19 -0.91
CA VAL A 143 -6.29 2.86 -1.47
C VAL A 143 -6.22 1.87 -0.32
N HIS A 144 -7.22 1.00 -0.24
CA HIS A 144 -7.35 -0.01 0.79
C HIS A 144 -7.19 -1.40 0.18
N GLY A 145 -6.31 -2.21 0.75
CA GLY A 145 -6.16 -3.62 0.46
C GLY A 145 -6.26 -4.49 1.71
N ALA A 146 -6.82 -5.68 1.55
CA ALA A 146 -6.78 -6.70 2.60
C ALA A 146 -6.69 -8.10 1.97
N ILE A 147 -6.11 -9.02 2.73
CA ILE A 147 -5.88 -10.41 2.30
C ILE A 147 -6.24 -11.39 3.40
N CYS A 148 -6.67 -12.59 3.00
CA CYS A 148 -6.91 -13.70 3.91
C CYS A 148 -6.83 -15.02 3.12
N GLY A 149 -5.77 -15.81 3.30
CA GLY A 149 -5.57 -17.05 2.57
C GLY A 149 -5.54 -16.85 1.05
N TRP A 150 -6.50 -17.43 0.36
CA TRP A 150 -6.69 -17.32 -1.10
C TRP A 150 -7.43 -16.03 -1.52
N TYR A 151 -7.94 -15.27 -0.55
CA TYR A 151 -8.83 -14.14 -0.81
C TYR A 151 -8.13 -12.81 -0.64
N GLY A 152 -8.50 -11.87 -1.49
CA GLY A 152 -8.08 -10.49 -1.43
C GLY A 152 -9.22 -9.52 -1.68
N GLN A 153 -9.01 -8.28 -1.30
CA GLN A 153 -9.93 -7.20 -1.65
C GLN A 153 -9.17 -5.89 -1.86
N VAL A 154 -9.69 -5.05 -2.77
CA VAL A 154 -9.17 -3.70 -3.01
C VAL A 154 -10.32 -2.73 -3.17
N SER A 155 -10.18 -1.54 -2.61
CA SER A 155 -11.13 -0.43 -2.77
C SER A 155 -10.39 0.90 -2.79
N VAL A 156 -11.00 1.92 -3.41
CA VAL A 156 -10.51 3.30 -3.38
C VAL A 156 -11.48 4.17 -2.58
N ILE A 157 -10.93 4.91 -1.62
CA ILE A 157 -11.68 5.65 -0.62
C ILE A 157 -11.38 7.14 -0.77
N PHE A 158 -12.40 7.93 -1.00
CA PHE A 158 -12.31 9.38 -0.99
C PHE A 158 -12.68 9.92 0.39
N PRO A 159 -12.23 11.12 0.75
CA PRO A 159 -12.42 11.68 2.10
C PRO A 159 -13.88 11.72 2.57
N GLU A 160 -14.82 11.91 1.64
CA GLU A 160 -16.26 11.94 1.93
C GLU A 160 -16.91 10.56 2.04
N ASP A 161 -16.21 9.50 1.62
CA ASP A 161 -16.77 8.14 1.58
C ASP A 161 -16.74 7.46 2.96
N ASN A 162 -17.68 6.55 3.21
CA ASN A 162 -17.73 5.74 4.44
C ASN A 162 -17.40 4.26 4.16
N THR A 163 -16.59 4.00 3.16
CA THR A 163 -16.28 2.69 2.60
C THR A 163 -15.81 1.68 3.66
N LEU A 164 -14.78 2.01 4.49
CA LEU A 164 -14.32 1.07 5.50
C LEU A 164 -15.38 0.74 6.55
N LYS A 165 -16.23 1.69 6.92
CA LYS A 165 -17.32 1.43 7.84
C LYS A 165 -18.37 0.48 7.23
N ARG A 166 -18.61 0.56 5.92
CA ARG A 166 -19.49 -0.37 5.20
C ARG A 166 -18.88 -1.77 5.10
N ILE A 167 -17.58 -1.88 4.85
CA ILE A 167 -16.85 -3.16 4.75
C ILE A 167 -16.76 -3.85 6.11
N TYR A 168 -16.36 -3.13 7.15
CA TYR A 168 -16.03 -3.72 8.46
C TYR A 168 -17.15 -3.60 9.49
N GLY A 169 -18.10 -2.67 9.34
CA GLY A 169 -19.13 -2.40 10.34
C GLY A 169 -18.53 -2.06 11.70
N ASP A 170 -19.01 -2.75 12.73
CA ASP A 170 -18.52 -2.60 14.12
C ASP A 170 -17.45 -3.63 14.50
N LYS A 171 -16.90 -4.36 13.52
CA LYS A 171 -15.80 -5.31 13.74
C LYS A 171 -14.55 -4.58 14.23
N LYS A 172 -13.81 -5.24 15.13
CA LYS A 172 -12.58 -4.72 15.75
C LYS A 172 -11.47 -5.76 15.72
N GLY A 173 -10.25 -5.30 15.96
CA GLY A 173 -9.07 -6.15 16.10
C GLY A 173 -8.52 -6.64 14.77
N LYS A 174 -7.84 -7.77 14.80
CA LYS A 174 -7.26 -8.41 13.61
C LYS A 174 -8.32 -9.23 12.87
N GLY A 175 -8.26 -9.24 11.54
CA GLY A 175 -9.14 -10.01 10.67
C GLY A 175 -8.98 -11.55 10.83
N GLN A 176 -9.67 -12.29 9.95
CA GLN A 176 -9.66 -13.77 9.95
C GLN A 176 -8.32 -14.37 9.49
N GLU A 177 -7.40 -13.59 9.00
CA GLU A 177 -6.07 -13.98 8.52
C GLU A 177 -5.23 -14.76 9.54
N LYS A 178 -5.52 -14.63 10.85
CA LYS A 178 -4.84 -15.39 11.91
C LYS A 178 -5.15 -16.88 11.87
N SER A 179 -6.34 -17.26 11.41
CA SER A 179 -6.80 -18.65 11.38
C SER A 179 -6.58 -19.35 10.05
N ILE A 180 -6.53 -18.58 8.94
CA ILE A 180 -6.47 -19.13 7.58
C ILE A 180 -5.05 -19.07 7.01
N GLY A 181 -4.19 -18.20 7.55
CA GLY A 181 -2.83 -17.99 7.04
C GLY A 181 -2.79 -17.08 5.79
N ASN A 182 -1.58 -16.79 5.33
CA ASN A 182 -1.33 -15.92 4.16
C ASN A 182 -0.19 -16.49 3.33
N PRO A 183 -0.47 -17.12 2.19
CA PRO A 183 0.54 -17.55 1.23
C PRO A 183 1.12 -16.34 0.47
N PRO A 184 2.30 -16.46 -0.19
CA PRO A 184 3.00 -15.32 -0.77
C PRO A 184 2.31 -14.69 -1.98
N PHE A 185 1.54 -15.44 -2.73
CA PHE A 185 0.93 -14.98 -3.99
C PHE A 185 -0.22 -14.00 -3.76
N THR A 186 -1.03 -14.19 -2.71
CA THR A 186 -2.18 -13.29 -2.45
C THR A 186 -1.74 -11.86 -2.13
N PRO A 187 -0.79 -11.61 -1.20
CA PRO A 187 -0.33 -10.25 -0.96
C PRO A 187 0.39 -9.63 -2.18
N ALA A 188 1.14 -10.42 -2.96
CA ALA A 188 1.78 -9.90 -4.17
C ALA A 188 0.75 -9.41 -5.21
N LEU A 189 -0.32 -10.18 -5.42
CA LEU A 189 -1.42 -9.84 -6.33
C LEU A 189 -2.16 -8.59 -5.86
N VAL A 190 -2.63 -8.59 -4.60
CA VAL A 190 -3.40 -7.47 -4.04
C VAL A 190 -2.57 -6.19 -4.04
N ALA A 191 -1.31 -6.23 -3.61
CA ALA A 191 -0.40 -5.09 -3.66
C ALA A 191 -0.23 -4.53 -5.09
N SER A 192 -0.20 -5.40 -6.12
CA SER A 192 -0.12 -4.96 -7.51
C SER A 192 -1.36 -4.18 -7.93
N LEU A 193 -2.54 -4.60 -7.50
CA LEU A 193 -3.80 -3.92 -7.77
C LEU A 193 -3.91 -2.60 -6.99
N GLU A 194 -3.48 -2.57 -5.72
CA GLU A 194 -3.43 -1.33 -4.94
C GLU A 194 -2.51 -0.28 -5.60
N VAL A 195 -1.32 -0.71 -6.06
CA VAL A 195 -0.40 0.20 -6.74
C VAL A 195 -0.96 0.68 -8.08
N ALA A 196 -1.65 -0.18 -8.83
CA ALA A 196 -2.30 0.22 -10.08
C ALA A 196 -3.37 1.30 -9.84
N GLU A 197 -4.20 1.16 -8.79
CA GLU A 197 -5.19 2.17 -8.41
C GLU A 197 -4.51 3.47 -7.92
N ALA A 198 -3.48 3.35 -7.09
CA ALA A 198 -2.72 4.51 -6.60
C ALA A 198 -2.08 5.28 -7.76
N VAL A 199 -1.45 4.60 -8.70
CA VAL A 199 -0.82 5.23 -9.87
C VAL A 199 -1.87 5.94 -10.74
N LYS A 200 -3.03 5.34 -11.01
CA LYS A 200 -4.13 6.01 -11.74
C LYS A 200 -4.48 7.35 -11.10
N ILE A 201 -4.68 7.35 -9.78
CA ILE A 201 -5.03 8.56 -9.04
C ILE A 201 -3.91 9.61 -9.09
N LEU A 202 -2.65 9.19 -8.91
CA LEU A 202 -1.49 10.07 -8.91
C LEU A 202 -1.27 10.78 -10.25
N ILE A 203 -1.59 10.12 -11.36
CA ILE A 203 -1.46 10.68 -12.71
C ILE A 203 -2.75 11.34 -13.23
N GLY A 204 -3.77 11.48 -12.36
CA GLY A 204 -5.01 12.20 -12.68
C GLY A 204 -6.05 11.36 -13.44
N ARG A 205 -5.90 10.03 -13.50
CA ARG A 205 -6.91 9.14 -14.07
C ARG A 205 -7.94 8.74 -13.02
N GLU A 206 -9.14 8.37 -13.47
CA GLU A 206 -10.21 7.91 -12.59
C GLU A 206 -9.98 6.48 -12.11
N SER A 207 -10.45 6.19 -10.89
CA SER A 207 -10.56 4.83 -10.37
C SER A 207 -11.98 4.31 -10.55
N SER A 208 -12.12 3.07 -11.00
CA SER A 208 -13.39 2.37 -11.08
C SER A 208 -13.82 1.76 -9.72
N LEU A 209 -12.97 1.82 -8.70
CA LEU A 209 -13.19 1.19 -7.39
C LEU A 209 -13.65 2.18 -6.29
N ARG A 210 -13.99 3.43 -6.64
CA ARG A 210 -14.64 4.33 -5.68
C ARG A 210 -16.06 3.86 -5.37
N ASN A 211 -16.41 3.76 -4.07
CA ASN A 211 -17.67 3.19 -3.57
C ASN A 211 -17.92 1.74 -4.05
N LYS A 212 -16.85 1.05 -4.40
CA LYS A 212 -16.86 -0.35 -4.83
C LYS A 212 -15.74 -1.11 -4.17
N ILE A 213 -15.86 -2.40 -4.12
CA ILE A 213 -14.83 -3.31 -3.68
C ILE A 213 -14.58 -4.34 -4.77
N LEU A 214 -13.31 -4.51 -5.15
CA LEU A 214 -12.88 -5.65 -5.94
C LEU A 214 -12.65 -6.82 -4.97
N LEU A 215 -13.44 -7.85 -5.08
CA LEU A 215 -13.25 -9.13 -4.39
C LEU A 215 -12.44 -10.06 -5.29
N ILE A 216 -11.50 -10.77 -4.68
CA ILE A 216 -10.54 -11.63 -5.37
C ILE A 216 -10.56 -12.99 -4.70
N ASP A 217 -10.87 -14.03 -5.46
CA ASP A 217 -10.73 -15.42 -5.08
C ASP A 217 -9.69 -16.08 -5.98
N THR A 218 -8.46 -16.26 -5.48
CA THR A 218 -7.38 -16.89 -6.24
C THR A 218 -7.50 -18.41 -6.29
N LEU A 219 -8.34 -19.02 -5.46
CA LEU A 219 -8.60 -20.46 -5.50
C LEU A 219 -9.48 -20.85 -6.70
N LEU A 220 -10.54 -20.07 -6.93
CA LEU A 220 -11.48 -20.27 -8.04
C LEU A 220 -11.15 -19.41 -9.27
N GLN A 221 -10.16 -18.51 -9.17
CA GLN A 221 -9.83 -17.50 -10.19
C GLN A 221 -11.03 -16.60 -10.52
N ASP A 222 -11.78 -16.23 -9.49
CA ASP A 222 -12.95 -15.37 -9.61
C ASP A 222 -12.64 -13.95 -9.10
N TYR A 223 -13.07 -12.95 -9.87
CA TYR A 223 -12.77 -11.53 -9.63
C TYR A 223 -14.04 -10.73 -9.84
N GLU A 224 -14.63 -10.23 -8.76
CA GLU A 224 -15.89 -9.51 -8.80
C GLU A 224 -15.76 -8.08 -8.28
N VAL A 225 -16.36 -7.12 -8.97
CA VAL A 225 -16.50 -5.73 -8.49
C VAL A 225 -17.92 -5.52 -7.97
N VAL A 226 -18.04 -5.25 -6.68
CA VAL A 226 -19.30 -5.09 -5.97
C VAL A 226 -19.46 -3.65 -5.51
N ASP A 227 -20.67 -3.08 -5.67
CA ASP A 227 -21.02 -1.78 -5.09
C ASP A 227 -21.17 -1.87 -3.58
N ILE A 228 -20.68 -0.86 -2.84
CA ILE A 228 -20.72 -0.80 -1.37
C ILE A 228 -21.20 0.56 -0.87
#